data_6b303eb5982b543c65a4e75e4f2cf5a6
#
_entry.id   6b303eb5982b543c65a4e75e4f2cf5a6
#
_cell.length_a   1.000
_cell.length_b   1.000
_cell.length_c   1.000
_cell.angle_alpha   90.00
_cell.angle_beta   90.00
_cell.angle_gamma   90.00
#
_symmetry.space_group_name_H-M   'P 1'
#
loop_
_entity.id
_entity.type
_entity.pdbx_description
1 polymer ?
#
loop_
_entity_poly.entity_id
_entity_poly.type
_entity_poly.pdbx_seq_one_letter_code
_entity_poly.pdbx_strand_id
1 'polypeptide(L)'
;MDQKKIDSLVKACRYSFISNKKNYCGTTDAFSEFKDFIENPLPEKTNKIETLFMSFEALYPYLKLIAKANKLSPLDEKVVDAYWIGNELLEKVSLDETKEMILADFVKPGLLPKSIALKKAESIPFGSVPHHSFHVLFINFVSRKVEPVLKNLDSCLISWGKIKEVKENSLVVDSVQLVFDSGEFKLKEKRKAIDSGLVSGAEKNSFVSVHWDFAVELIEKQQLKSLKHFTEKNITAVNSFL
;
A
#
# COMPACT_ATOMS: atom_id res chain seq x y z
N MET A 1 21.72 -15.13 7.29
CA MET A 1 20.40 -14.72 6.74
C MET A 1 20.65 -13.54 5.84
N ASP A 2 19.94 -13.45 4.73
CA ASP A 2 20.15 -12.40 3.72
C ASP A 2 19.62 -11.05 4.26
N GLN A 3 20.48 -10.01 4.31
CA GLN A 3 20.13 -8.65 4.73
C GLN A 3 18.95 -8.09 3.92
N LYS A 4 18.90 -8.40 2.62
CA LYS A 4 17.78 -8.00 1.74
C LYS A 4 16.42 -8.49 2.23
N LYS A 5 16.37 -9.70 2.81
CA LYS A 5 15.12 -10.23 3.39
C LYS A 5 14.69 -9.41 4.62
N ILE A 6 15.62 -9.03 5.46
CA ILE A 6 15.34 -8.19 6.63
C ILE A 6 14.84 -6.81 6.18
N ASP A 7 15.52 -6.18 5.24
CA ASP A 7 15.15 -4.86 4.72
C ASP A 7 13.76 -4.86 4.07
N SER A 8 13.44 -5.92 3.31
CA SER A 8 12.11 -6.13 2.73
C SER A 8 11.01 -6.22 3.81
N LEU A 9 11.24 -7.01 4.85
CA LEU A 9 10.29 -7.16 5.96
C LEU A 9 10.13 -5.85 6.74
N VAL A 10 11.22 -5.11 6.98
CA VAL A 10 11.17 -3.78 7.60
C VAL A 10 10.31 -2.83 6.77
N LYS A 11 10.49 -2.80 5.45
CA LYS A 11 9.66 -2.00 4.54
C LYS A 11 8.20 -2.39 4.62
N ALA A 12 7.89 -3.68 4.52
CA ALA A 12 6.50 -4.17 4.64
C ALA A 12 5.87 -3.78 5.98
N CYS A 13 6.61 -3.89 7.09
CA CYS A 13 6.17 -3.46 8.41
C CYS A 13 5.87 -1.96 8.45
N ARG A 14 6.73 -1.09 7.91
CA ARG A 14 6.52 0.37 7.89
C ARG A 14 5.21 0.75 7.22
N TYR A 15 4.94 0.20 6.01
CA TYR A 15 3.72 0.51 5.27
C TYR A 15 2.46 -0.05 5.92
N SER A 16 2.56 -1.19 6.61
CA SER A 16 1.43 -1.85 7.28
C SER A 16 1.16 -1.34 8.69
N PHE A 17 2.12 -0.68 9.33
CA PHE A 17 2.07 -0.27 10.73
C PHE A 17 0.83 0.55 11.07
N ILE A 18 0.62 1.68 10.38
CA ILE A 18 -0.44 2.62 10.76
C ILE A 18 -1.83 2.08 10.48
N SER A 19 -2.04 1.35 9.39
CA SER A 19 -3.32 0.72 9.06
C SER A 19 -3.67 -0.39 10.06
N ASN A 20 -2.68 -1.15 10.53
CA ASN A 20 -2.88 -2.16 11.57
C ASN A 20 -3.14 -1.51 12.95
N LYS A 21 -2.37 -0.50 13.34
CA LYS A 21 -2.58 0.26 14.58
C LYS A 21 -4.00 0.85 14.67
N LYS A 22 -4.59 1.23 13.53
CA LYS A 22 -5.99 1.69 13.42
C LYS A 22 -7.00 0.53 13.35
N ASN A 23 -6.55 -0.72 13.40
CA ASN A 23 -7.36 -1.93 13.24
C ASN A 23 -8.12 -1.99 11.90
N TYR A 24 -7.56 -1.41 10.83
CA TYR A 24 -8.14 -1.41 9.49
C TYR A 24 -7.71 -2.61 8.65
N CYS A 25 -6.49 -3.12 8.85
CA CYS A 25 -5.92 -4.20 8.06
C CYS A 25 -5.07 -5.14 8.94
N GLY A 26 -5.14 -6.44 8.64
CA GLY A 26 -4.37 -7.48 9.32
C GLY A 26 -4.95 -7.93 10.66
N THR A 27 -4.18 -8.72 11.39
CA THR A 27 -4.53 -9.25 12.72
C THR A 27 -4.42 -8.17 13.79
N THR A 28 -5.23 -8.31 14.84
CA THR A 28 -5.18 -7.40 15.99
C THR A 28 -3.78 -7.37 16.61
N ASP A 29 -3.32 -6.18 16.96
CA ASP A 29 -2.04 -5.90 17.64
C ASP A 29 -0.74 -6.29 16.90
N ALA A 30 -0.81 -6.63 15.60
CA ALA A 30 0.41 -6.88 14.82
C ALA A 30 1.32 -5.64 14.75
N PHE A 31 0.77 -4.44 14.90
CA PHE A 31 1.54 -3.18 14.88
C PHE A 31 2.62 -3.11 15.97
N SER A 32 2.42 -3.74 17.12
CA SER A 32 3.43 -3.78 18.20
C SER A 32 4.67 -4.59 17.78
N GLU A 33 4.44 -5.74 17.12
CA GLU A 33 5.49 -6.58 16.57
C GLU A 33 6.21 -5.89 15.39
N PHE A 34 5.44 -5.19 14.54
CA PHE A 34 6.00 -4.40 13.46
C PHE A 34 6.89 -3.28 13.98
N LYS A 35 6.46 -2.55 15.01
CA LYS A 35 7.24 -1.50 15.62
C LYS A 35 8.54 -2.06 16.19
N ASP A 36 8.46 -3.12 16.99
CA ASP A 36 9.65 -3.77 17.56
C ASP A 36 10.62 -4.25 16.47
N PHE A 37 10.09 -4.84 15.38
CA PHE A 37 10.95 -5.29 14.26
C PHE A 37 11.56 -4.14 13.47
N ILE A 38 10.86 -3.02 13.27
CA ILE A 38 11.40 -1.82 12.61
C ILE A 38 12.54 -1.20 13.44
N GLU A 39 12.38 -1.16 14.76
CA GLU A 39 13.38 -0.60 15.68
C GLU A 39 14.57 -1.56 15.91
N ASN A 40 14.30 -2.87 15.93
CA ASN A 40 15.27 -3.93 16.19
C ASN A 40 15.12 -5.10 15.19
N PRO A 41 15.60 -4.95 13.96
CA PRO A 41 15.39 -5.92 12.87
C PRO A 41 16.32 -7.12 12.99
N LEU A 42 16.06 -8.01 13.95
CA LEU A 42 16.88 -9.18 14.25
C LEU A 42 16.45 -10.38 13.40
N PRO A 43 17.42 -11.20 12.91
CA PRO A 43 17.15 -12.38 12.09
C PRO A 43 16.17 -13.38 12.70
N GLU A 44 16.22 -13.61 14.01
CA GLU A 44 15.35 -14.53 14.73
C GLU A 44 13.88 -14.11 14.77
N LYS A 45 13.58 -12.82 14.56
CA LYS A 45 12.21 -12.31 14.51
C LYS A 45 11.54 -12.49 13.14
N THR A 46 12.32 -12.74 12.08
CA THR A 46 11.81 -12.75 10.70
C THR A 46 10.66 -13.74 10.47
N ASN A 47 10.76 -14.96 11.00
CA ASN A 47 9.71 -15.99 10.84
C ASN A 47 8.37 -15.56 11.46
N LYS A 48 8.41 -14.88 12.60
CA LYS A 48 7.21 -14.33 13.26
C LYS A 48 6.57 -13.25 12.38
N ILE A 49 7.37 -12.33 11.85
CA ILE A 49 6.90 -11.26 10.97
C ILE A 49 6.32 -11.82 9.68
N GLU A 50 6.96 -12.80 9.04
CA GLU A 50 6.42 -13.49 7.87
C GLU A 50 5.06 -14.14 8.16
N THR A 51 4.94 -14.83 9.29
CA THR A 51 3.68 -15.46 9.70
C THR A 51 2.57 -14.44 9.89
N LEU A 52 2.89 -13.28 10.47
CA LEU A 52 1.92 -12.17 10.59
C LEU A 52 1.48 -11.69 9.20
N PHE A 53 2.39 -11.49 8.24
CA PHE A 53 2.01 -11.06 6.89
C PHE A 53 1.18 -12.10 6.16
N MET A 54 1.43 -13.40 6.32
CA MET A 54 0.62 -14.47 5.72
C MET A 54 -0.86 -14.39 6.16
N SER A 55 -1.15 -13.80 7.30
CA SER A 55 -2.50 -13.59 7.81
C SER A 55 -3.17 -12.29 7.35
N PHE A 56 -2.45 -11.41 6.62
CA PHE A 56 -3.02 -10.15 6.09
C PHE A 56 -3.90 -10.42 4.88
N GLU A 57 -5.19 -10.43 5.09
CA GLU A 57 -6.22 -10.81 4.12
C GLU A 57 -6.26 -9.93 2.87
N ALA A 58 -5.88 -8.65 3.01
CA ALA A 58 -5.86 -7.73 1.88
C ALA A 58 -4.48 -7.66 1.20
N LEU A 59 -3.38 -7.64 1.96
CA LEU A 59 -2.02 -7.41 1.45
C LEU A 59 -1.41 -8.68 0.84
N TYR A 60 -1.41 -9.78 1.60
CA TYR A 60 -0.66 -10.98 1.23
C TYR A 60 -1.09 -11.61 -0.09
N PRO A 61 -2.38 -11.62 -0.48
CA PRO A 61 -2.81 -12.04 -1.81
C PRO A 61 -2.12 -11.29 -2.95
N TYR A 62 -1.97 -9.97 -2.85
CA TYR A 62 -1.25 -9.19 -3.88
C TYR A 62 0.22 -9.55 -3.95
N LEU A 63 0.88 -9.71 -2.80
CA LEU A 63 2.28 -10.12 -2.77
C LEU A 63 2.47 -11.50 -3.42
N LYS A 64 1.58 -12.47 -3.15
CA LYS A 64 1.56 -13.78 -3.82
C LYS A 64 1.37 -13.66 -5.33
N LEU A 65 0.43 -12.82 -5.75
CA LEU A 65 0.12 -12.59 -7.16
C LEU A 65 1.33 -12.05 -7.92
N ILE A 66 1.92 -10.95 -7.43
CA ILE A 66 3.10 -10.32 -8.03
C ILE A 66 4.29 -11.29 -8.04
N ALA A 67 4.51 -12.00 -6.93
CA ALA A 67 5.59 -12.98 -6.80
C ALA A 67 5.45 -14.13 -7.79
N LYS A 68 4.25 -14.72 -7.93
CA LYS A 68 3.95 -15.80 -8.87
C LYS A 68 4.27 -15.41 -10.31
N ALA A 69 3.77 -14.25 -10.76
CA ALA A 69 4.00 -13.76 -12.11
C ALA A 69 5.50 -13.49 -12.42
N ASN A 70 6.30 -13.26 -11.39
CA ASN A 70 7.72 -12.93 -11.52
C ASN A 70 8.70 -14.03 -11.04
N LYS A 71 8.20 -15.19 -10.61
CA LYS A 71 9.00 -16.31 -10.07
C LYS A 71 9.87 -15.88 -8.87
N LEU A 72 9.31 -15.08 -7.97
CA LEU A 72 9.92 -14.59 -6.74
C LEU A 72 9.17 -15.11 -5.51
N SER A 73 9.67 -14.85 -4.31
CA SER A 73 8.91 -15.09 -3.08
C SER A 73 8.02 -13.90 -2.73
N PRO A 74 6.87 -14.11 -2.04
CA PRO A 74 5.93 -13.03 -1.74
C PRO A 74 6.52 -11.86 -0.93
N LEU A 75 7.50 -12.14 -0.08
CA LEU A 75 8.17 -11.12 0.74
C LEU A 75 9.58 -10.79 0.20
N ASP A 76 9.84 -11.04 -1.09
CA ASP A 76 11.02 -10.52 -1.77
C ASP A 76 10.98 -8.98 -1.82
N GLU A 77 12.13 -8.33 -1.66
CA GLU A 77 12.26 -6.87 -1.64
C GLU A 77 11.59 -6.20 -2.84
N LYS A 78 11.80 -6.76 -4.05
CA LYS A 78 11.22 -6.21 -5.28
C LYS A 78 9.70 -6.37 -5.33
N VAL A 79 9.15 -7.44 -4.75
CA VAL A 79 7.70 -7.70 -4.69
C VAL A 79 7.03 -6.72 -3.71
N VAL A 80 7.62 -6.54 -2.53
CA VAL A 80 7.14 -5.58 -1.54
C VAL A 80 7.20 -4.16 -2.09
N ASP A 81 8.30 -3.81 -2.77
CA ASP A 81 8.46 -2.52 -3.43
C ASP A 81 7.45 -2.33 -4.57
N ALA A 82 7.21 -3.35 -5.38
CA ALA A 82 6.20 -3.31 -6.45
C ALA A 82 4.80 -2.96 -5.90
N TYR A 83 4.39 -3.59 -4.81
CA TYR A 83 3.06 -3.36 -4.25
C TYR A 83 2.89 -1.96 -3.65
N TRP A 84 3.90 -1.42 -2.94
CA TRP A 84 3.78 -0.17 -2.20
C TRP A 84 4.22 1.08 -2.97
N ILE A 85 5.30 0.95 -3.76
CA ILE A 85 5.91 2.05 -4.53
C ILE A 85 5.64 1.89 -6.02
N GLY A 86 5.68 0.66 -6.50
CA GLY A 86 5.57 0.33 -7.91
C GLY A 86 6.92 0.14 -8.59
N ASN A 87 7.01 -0.92 -9.40
CA ASN A 87 8.12 -1.18 -10.31
C ASN A 87 7.64 -2.06 -11.48
N GLU A 88 8.56 -2.44 -12.36
CA GLU A 88 8.30 -3.22 -13.58
C GLU A 88 7.67 -4.60 -13.35
N LEU A 89 7.72 -5.15 -12.13
CA LEU A 89 7.11 -6.44 -11.82
C LEU A 89 5.59 -6.41 -11.99
N LEU A 90 4.96 -5.25 -11.80
CA LEU A 90 3.52 -5.08 -11.94
C LEU A 90 3.03 -5.27 -13.37
N GLU A 91 3.87 -4.97 -14.37
CA GLU A 91 3.53 -5.09 -15.79
C GLU A 91 3.42 -6.55 -16.27
N LYS A 92 3.98 -7.50 -15.53
CA LYS A 92 3.94 -8.93 -15.85
C LYS A 92 2.72 -9.65 -15.31
N VAL A 93 1.95 -8.99 -14.45
CA VAL A 93 0.74 -9.57 -13.88
C VAL A 93 -0.43 -9.40 -14.85
N SER A 94 -1.03 -10.50 -15.25
CA SER A 94 -2.18 -10.49 -16.16
C SER A 94 -3.48 -10.14 -15.44
N LEU A 95 -4.46 -9.65 -16.21
CA LEU A 95 -5.81 -9.41 -15.69
C LEU A 95 -6.47 -10.71 -15.22
N ASP A 96 -6.24 -11.83 -15.90
CA ASP A 96 -6.84 -13.11 -15.54
C ASP A 96 -6.29 -13.62 -14.20
N GLU A 97 -4.98 -13.51 -13.96
CA GLU A 97 -4.40 -13.82 -12.64
C GLU A 97 -4.94 -12.91 -11.54
N THR A 98 -5.21 -11.64 -11.85
CA THR A 98 -5.83 -10.72 -10.89
C THR A 98 -7.28 -11.11 -10.60
N LYS A 99 -8.06 -11.55 -11.59
CA LYS A 99 -9.41 -12.10 -11.40
C LYS A 99 -9.38 -13.34 -10.51
N GLU A 100 -8.48 -14.29 -10.81
CA GLU A 100 -8.30 -15.51 -10.01
C GLU A 100 -8.03 -15.17 -8.53
N MET A 101 -7.11 -14.22 -8.27
CA MET A 101 -6.80 -13.76 -6.91
C MET A 101 -8.04 -13.19 -6.21
N ILE A 102 -8.81 -12.31 -6.86
CA ILE A 102 -10.03 -11.73 -6.27
C ILE A 102 -11.02 -12.84 -5.87
N LEU A 103 -11.24 -13.83 -6.73
CA LEU A 103 -12.20 -14.89 -6.50
C LEU A 103 -11.70 -15.93 -5.47
N ALA A 104 -10.40 -16.21 -5.43
CA ALA A 104 -9.83 -17.20 -4.53
C ALA A 104 -9.52 -16.64 -3.13
N ASP A 105 -9.00 -15.42 -3.05
CA ASP A 105 -8.45 -14.90 -1.80
C ASP A 105 -9.39 -13.89 -1.10
N PHE A 106 -10.29 -13.21 -1.82
CA PHE A 106 -11.18 -12.21 -1.22
C PHE A 106 -12.58 -12.73 -0.92
N VAL A 107 -12.93 -13.97 -1.32
CA VAL A 107 -14.21 -14.60 -1.01
C VAL A 107 -14.03 -15.53 0.20
N LYS A 108 -13.86 -14.92 1.39
CA LYS A 108 -13.69 -15.65 2.66
C LYS A 108 -14.64 -15.05 3.71
N PRO A 109 -15.00 -15.79 4.77
CA PRO A 109 -15.81 -15.23 5.86
C PRO A 109 -15.22 -13.93 6.38
N GLY A 110 -16.07 -12.89 6.50
CA GLY A 110 -15.64 -11.56 6.95
C GLY A 110 -15.07 -10.65 5.86
N LEU A 111 -14.83 -11.16 4.64
CA LEU A 111 -14.33 -10.38 3.50
C LEU A 111 -15.46 -10.06 2.51
N LEU A 112 -15.14 -9.99 1.20
CA LEU A 112 -16.13 -9.65 0.19
C LEU A 112 -17.20 -10.75 0.02
N PRO A 113 -18.49 -10.40 -0.09
CA PRO A 113 -19.50 -11.31 -0.56
C PRO A 113 -19.15 -11.82 -1.97
N LYS A 114 -19.44 -13.11 -2.23
CA LYS A 114 -19.14 -13.74 -3.54
C LYS A 114 -19.68 -12.96 -4.73
N SER A 115 -20.91 -12.43 -4.63
CA SER A 115 -21.53 -11.63 -5.68
C SER A 115 -20.74 -10.34 -5.98
N ILE A 116 -20.23 -9.67 -4.94
CA ILE A 116 -19.41 -8.47 -5.09
C ILE A 116 -18.04 -8.82 -5.71
N ALA A 117 -17.41 -9.89 -5.23
CA ALA A 117 -16.13 -10.35 -5.79
C ALA A 117 -16.25 -10.74 -7.27
N LEU A 118 -17.33 -11.46 -7.66
CA LEU A 118 -17.61 -11.78 -9.06
C LEU A 118 -17.76 -10.51 -9.90
N LYS A 119 -18.61 -9.55 -9.47
CA LYS A 119 -18.77 -8.29 -10.18
C LYS A 119 -17.44 -7.56 -10.36
N LYS A 120 -16.62 -7.47 -9.30
CA LYS A 120 -15.28 -6.84 -9.40
C LYS A 120 -14.35 -7.59 -10.33
N ALA A 121 -14.30 -8.92 -10.25
CA ALA A 121 -13.46 -9.74 -11.13
C ALA A 121 -13.84 -9.61 -12.62
N GLU A 122 -15.13 -9.49 -12.93
CA GLU A 122 -15.64 -9.30 -14.30
C GLU A 122 -15.41 -7.88 -14.84
N SER A 123 -15.27 -6.89 -13.96
CA SER A 123 -15.20 -5.46 -14.30
C SER A 123 -13.85 -4.80 -13.97
N ILE A 124 -12.75 -5.56 -13.91
CA ILE A 124 -11.43 -4.97 -13.68
C ILE A 124 -11.12 -3.93 -14.76
N PRO A 125 -10.83 -2.66 -14.41
CA PRO A 125 -10.52 -1.61 -15.37
C PRO A 125 -9.31 -1.98 -16.23
N PHE A 126 -9.46 -1.87 -17.54
CA PHE A 126 -8.35 -2.15 -18.47
C PHE A 126 -7.16 -1.23 -18.20
N GLY A 127 -5.96 -1.79 -18.21
CA GLY A 127 -4.70 -1.07 -17.94
C GLY A 127 -4.38 -0.88 -16.46
N SER A 128 -5.25 -1.30 -15.53
CA SER A 128 -4.90 -1.32 -14.10
C SER A 128 -3.85 -2.39 -13.79
N VAL A 129 -3.09 -2.16 -12.72
CA VAL A 129 -2.06 -3.08 -12.22
C VAL A 129 -2.23 -3.30 -10.72
N PRO A 130 -1.81 -4.46 -10.16
CA PRO A 130 -2.02 -4.84 -8.77
C PRO A 130 -1.10 -4.10 -7.78
N HIS A 131 -1.00 -2.77 -7.93
CA HIS A 131 -0.39 -1.83 -7.00
C HIS A 131 -1.36 -1.52 -5.86
N HIS A 132 -0.88 -1.02 -4.72
CA HIS A 132 -1.75 -0.65 -3.59
C HIS A 132 -2.90 0.29 -3.98
N SER A 133 -2.66 1.22 -4.90
CA SER A 133 -3.71 2.12 -5.41
C SER A 133 -4.88 1.38 -6.09
N PHE A 134 -4.65 0.22 -6.73
CA PHE A 134 -5.73 -0.61 -7.27
C PHE A 134 -6.63 -1.16 -6.15
N HIS A 135 -6.03 -1.63 -5.06
CA HIS A 135 -6.79 -2.07 -3.89
C HIS A 135 -7.68 -0.96 -3.34
N VAL A 136 -7.12 0.24 -3.20
CA VAL A 136 -7.84 1.40 -2.65
C VAL A 136 -8.95 1.89 -3.59
N LEU A 137 -8.64 2.10 -4.87
CA LEU A 137 -9.54 2.80 -5.81
C LEU A 137 -10.59 1.88 -6.43
N PHE A 138 -10.27 0.59 -6.63
CA PHE A 138 -11.17 -0.35 -7.30
C PHE A 138 -11.74 -1.41 -6.36
N ILE A 139 -10.92 -2.09 -5.56
CA ILE A 139 -11.41 -3.13 -4.64
C ILE A 139 -12.20 -2.53 -3.48
N ASN A 140 -11.78 -1.37 -2.97
CA ASN A 140 -12.46 -0.60 -1.91
C ASN A 140 -12.59 -1.36 -0.59
N PHE A 141 -11.46 -1.82 -0.03
CA PHE A 141 -11.36 -2.42 1.32
C PHE A 141 -12.08 -3.77 1.50
N VAL A 142 -11.36 -4.87 1.32
CA VAL A 142 -11.91 -6.24 1.44
C VAL A 142 -12.42 -6.59 2.84
N SER A 143 -11.76 -6.12 3.89
CA SER A 143 -12.10 -6.46 5.29
C SER A 143 -13.38 -5.80 5.80
N ARG A 144 -13.94 -4.84 5.07
CA ARG A 144 -15.15 -4.07 5.44
C ARG A 144 -15.04 -3.34 6.80
N LYS A 145 -13.83 -3.24 7.36
CA LYS A 145 -13.54 -2.48 8.59
C LYS A 145 -13.48 -0.97 8.33
N VAL A 146 -13.34 -0.56 7.07
CA VAL A 146 -13.23 0.82 6.63
C VAL A 146 -14.30 1.08 5.58
N GLU A 147 -15.06 2.15 5.74
CA GLU A 147 -16.02 2.57 4.73
C GLU A 147 -15.31 3.16 3.51
N PRO A 148 -15.71 2.81 2.26
CA PRO A 148 -15.07 3.31 1.05
C PRO A 148 -15.56 4.72 0.67
N VAL A 149 -15.51 5.66 1.63
CA VAL A 149 -15.77 7.08 1.39
C VAL A 149 -14.49 7.78 0.95
N LEU A 150 -14.61 8.86 0.18
CA LEU A 150 -13.47 9.57 -0.42
C LEU A 150 -12.36 9.91 0.59
N LYS A 151 -12.73 10.36 1.80
CA LYS A 151 -11.76 10.67 2.87
C LYS A 151 -10.90 9.45 3.25
N ASN A 152 -11.50 8.26 3.33
CA ASN A 152 -10.79 7.04 3.69
C ASN A 152 -9.96 6.51 2.52
N LEU A 153 -10.46 6.65 1.27
CA LEU A 153 -9.67 6.34 0.07
C LEU A 153 -8.44 7.24 -0.02
N ASP A 154 -8.58 8.56 0.18
CA ASP A 154 -7.47 9.52 0.22
C ASP A 154 -6.43 9.16 1.30
N SER A 155 -6.89 8.86 2.50
CA SER A 155 -6.00 8.52 3.63
C SER A 155 -5.26 7.19 3.43
N CYS A 156 -5.92 6.17 2.84
CA CYS A 156 -5.33 4.86 2.58
C CYS A 156 -4.43 4.82 1.35
N LEU A 157 -4.67 5.67 0.37
CA LEU A 157 -3.80 5.79 -0.80
C LEU A 157 -2.39 6.21 -0.35
N ILE A 158 -1.36 5.44 -0.76
CA ILE A 158 0.01 5.89 -0.51
C ILE A 158 0.23 7.16 -1.32
N SER A 159 0.28 8.27 -0.60
CA SER A 159 0.60 9.57 -1.16
C SER A 159 2.09 9.92 -0.90
N TRP A 160 2.52 11.02 -1.44
CA TRP A 160 3.90 11.53 -1.30
C TRP A 160 3.88 13.01 -0.94
N GLY A 161 4.93 13.45 -0.28
CA GLY A 161 5.08 14.86 0.04
C GLY A 161 6.53 15.32 0.02
N LYS A 162 6.76 16.61 -0.32
CA LYS A 162 8.03 17.28 -0.14
C LYS A 162 8.02 17.98 1.23
N ILE A 163 8.97 17.62 2.09
CA ILE A 163 9.08 18.17 3.45
C ILE A 163 9.43 19.65 3.37
N LYS A 164 8.64 20.49 4.04
CA LYS A 164 8.84 21.95 4.16
C LYS A 164 9.37 22.34 5.52
N GLU A 165 8.90 21.66 6.55
CA GLU A 165 9.27 21.93 7.94
C GLU A 165 9.29 20.60 8.71
N VAL A 166 10.28 20.44 9.56
CA VAL A 166 10.39 19.30 10.50
C VAL A 166 10.11 19.85 11.90
N LYS A 167 9.16 19.25 12.61
CA LYS A 167 8.81 19.53 14.00
C LYS A 167 9.07 18.31 14.84
N GLU A 168 8.97 18.43 16.15
CA GLU A 168 9.29 17.34 17.10
C GLU A 168 8.57 16.02 16.78
N ASN A 169 7.24 16.06 16.53
CA ASN A 169 6.41 14.88 16.27
C ASN A 169 5.61 14.97 14.96
N SER A 170 5.94 15.92 14.09
CA SER A 170 5.21 16.11 12.84
C SER A 170 6.08 16.72 11.74
N LEU A 171 5.65 16.48 10.50
CA LEU A 171 6.24 17.07 9.30
C LEU A 171 5.18 17.93 8.60
N VAL A 172 5.54 19.13 8.17
CA VAL A 172 4.74 19.91 7.24
C VAL A 172 5.19 19.56 5.83
N VAL A 173 4.27 19.06 5.00
CA VAL A 173 4.59 18.58 3.65
C VAL A 173 3.73 19.25 2.59
N ASP A 174 4.32 19.56 1.44
CA ASP A 174 3.58 19.77 0.19
C ASP A 174 3.31 18.37 -0.39
N SER A 175 2.09 17.91 -0.25
CA SER A 175 1.62 16.56 -0.59
C SER A 175 0.56 16.61 -1.68
N VAL A 176 0.02 15.45 -2.02
CA VAL A 176 -1.14 15.31 -2.90
C VAL A 176 -2.34 14.79 -2.10
N GLN A 177 -3.52 15.15 -2.55
CA GLN A 177 -4.81 14.68 -2.02
C GLN A 177 -5.63 14.09 -3.16
N LEU A 178 -6.25 12.93 -2.92
CA LEU A 178 -7.26 12.36 -3.81
C LEU A 178 -8.55 13.17 -3.68
N VAL A 179 -9.08 13.63 -4.79
CA VAL A 179 -10.37 14.31 -4.88
C VAL A 179 -11.23 13.62 -5.94
N PHE A 180 -12.55 13.72 -5.79
CA PHE A 180 -13.50 13.31 -6.83
C PHE A 180 -14.16 14.57 -7.38
N ASP A 181 -13.92 14.86 -8.64
CA ASP A 181 -14.33 16.11 -9.28
C ASP A 181 -14.81 15.84 -10.71
N SER A 182 -16.01 16.28 -11.03
CA SER A 182 -16.66 16.10 -12.36
C SER A 182 -16.76 14.62 -12.79
N GLY A 183 -17.01 13.70 -11.84
CA GLY A 183 -17.14 12.27 -12.11
C GLY A 183 -15.81 11.50 -12.18
N GLU A 184 -14.68 12.12 -11.87
CA GLU A 184 -13.37 11.51 -11.97
C GLU A 184 -12.55 11.67 -10.69
N PHE A 185 -11.71 10.68 -10.38
CA PHE A 185 -10.65 10.82 -9.38
C PHE A 185 -9.49 11.65 -9.93
N LYS A 186 -9.01 12.59 -9.13
CA LYS A 186 -7.85 13.46 -9.47
C LYS A 186 -6.95 13.63 -8.25
N LEU A 187 -5.67 13.88 -8.48
CA LEU A 187 -4.73 14.28 -7.44
C LEU A 187 -4.58 15.81 -7.47
N LYS A 188 -4.83 16.46 -6.33
CA LYS A 188 -4.61 17.92 -6.15
C LYS A 188 -3.53 18.15 -5.11
N GLU A 189 -2.67 19.13 -5.34
CA GLU A 189 -1.66 19.54 -4.35
C GLU A 189 -2.31 20.09 -3.08
N LYS A 190 -1.75 19.70 -1.94
CA LYS A 190 -2.20 20.15 -0.62
C LYS A 190 -1.05 20.23 0.36
N ARG A 191 -0.90 21.38 1.00
CA ARG A 191 -0.02 21.48 2.16
C ARG A 191 -0.75 20.97 3.41
N LYS A 192 -0.12 20.04 4.14
CA LYS A 192 -0.67 19.49 5.38
C LYS A 192 0.42 19.17 6.39
N ALA A 193 0.04 19.10 7.66
CA ALA A 193 0.85 18.49 8.70
C ALA A 193 0.51 16.99 8.77
N ILE A 194 1.53 16.16 8.91
CA ILE A 194 1.41 14.71 9.09
C ILE A 194 2.21 14.30 10.33
N ASP A 195 1.85 13.18 10.95
CA ASP A 195 2.66 12.55 12.00
C ASP A 195 4.01 12.15 11.42
N SER A 196 5.12 12.48 12.11
CA SER A 196 6.48 12.11 11.66
C SER A 196 6.70 10.60 11.60
N GLY A 197 5.84 9.83 12.24
CA GLY A 197 5.84 8.38 12.15
C GLY A 197 7.08 7.72 12.75
N LEU A 198 7.56 6.71 12.02
CA LEU A 198 8.79 5.99 12.34
C LEU A 198 9.96 6.44 11.45
N VAL A 199 9.83 7.62 10.84
CA VAL A 199 10.87 8.18 9.96
C VAL A 199 11.90 8.90 10.80
N SER A 200 13.17 8.51 10.64
CA SER A 200 14.34 9.19 11.20
C SER A 200 15.11 9.92 10.10
N GLY A 201 15.84 10.98 10.46
CA GLY A 201 16.67 11.72 9.52
C GLY A 201 15.87 12.54 8.48
N ALA A 202 14.62 12.90 8.81
CA ALA A 202 13.82 13.75 7.94
C ALA A 202 14.43 15.17 7.86
N GLU A 203 14.61 15.66 6.64
CA GLU A 203 15.18 16.98 6.37
C GLU A 203 14.29 17.79 5.43
N LYS A 204 14.38 19.12 5.53
CA LYS A 204 13.71 20.02 4.60
C LYS A 204 14.13 19.72 3.15
N ASN A 205 13.16 19.65 2.25
CA ASN A 205 13.26 19.28 0.85
C ASN A 205 13.42 17.80 0.53
N SER A 206 13.54 16.89 1.49
CA SER A 206 13.43 15.46 1.27
C SER A 206 12.00 15.09 0.87
N PHE A 207 11.85 13.95 0.20
CA PHE A 207 10.55 13.38 -0.13
C PHE A 207 10.19 12.27 0.86
N VAL A 208 8.91 12.17 1.20
CA VAL A 208 8.38 11.18 2.13
C VAL A 208 7.12 10.55 1.55
N SER A 209 6.97 9.23 1.72
CA SER A 209 5.71 8.52 1.48
C SER A 209 4.79 8.65 2.70
N VAL A 210 3.48 8.75 2.45
CA VAL A 210 2.47 9.02 3.47
C VAL A 210 1.33 8.02 3.38
N HIS A 211 0.91 7.45 4.51
CA HIS A 211 -0.21 6.54 4.64
C HIS A 211 -1.01 6.90 5.90
N TRP A 212 -2.32 7.20 5.78
CA TRP A 212 -3.18 7.62 6.89
C TRP A 212 -2.63 8.83 7.68
N ASP A 213 -2.13 9.85 6.96
CA ASP A 213 -1.47 11.04 7.54
C ASP A 213 -0.28 10.73 8.45
N PHE A 214 0.39 9.61 8.19
CA PHE A 214 1.56 9.12 8.89
C PHE A 214 2.73 8.98 7.91
N ALA A 215 3.90 9.52 8.26
CA ALA A 215 5.11 9.40 7.45
C ALA A 215 5.62 7.96 7.53
N VAL A 216 5.81 7.30 6.36
CA VAL A 216 6.18 5.89 6.29
C VAL A 216 7.68 5.72 6.10
N GLU A 217 8.24 6.31 5.04
CA GLU A 217 9.68 6.28 4.76
C GLU A 217 10.11 7.50 3.93
N LEU A 218 11.37 7.89 4.02
CA LEU A 218 11.98 8.82 3.07
C LEU A 218 12.15 8.08 1.74
N ILE A 219 11.72 8.72 0.66
CA ILE A 219 11.78 8.12 -0.68
C ILE A 219 12.70 8.93 -1.60
N GLU A 220 13.44 8.22 -2.44
CA GLU A 220 14.28 8.81 -3.46
C GLU A 220 13.45 9.32 -4.64
N LYS A 221 14.08 10.17 -5.47
CA LYS A 221 13.44 10.70 -6.68
C LYS A 221 12.93 9.61 -7.63
N GLN A 222 13.63 8.49 -7.73
CA GLN A 222 13.21 7.38 -8.57
C GLN A 222 11.98 6.68 -8.00
N GLN A 223 11.95 6.42 -6.69
CA GLN A 223 10.79 5.85 -6.00
C GLN A 223 9.57 6.78 -6.10
N LEU A 224 9.78 8.10 -5.95
CA LEU A 224 8.73 9.09 -6.17
C LEU A 224 8.13 9.02 -7.59
N LYS A 225 8.98 8.90 -8.63
CA LYS A 225 8.51 8.75 -10.01
C LYS A 225 7.68 7.48 -10.20
N SER A 226 8.15 6.36 -9.66
CA SER A 226 7.43 5.09 -9.72
C SER A 226 6.08 5.17 -9.00
N LEU A 227 6.05 5.67 -7.77
CA LEU A 227 4.82 5.82 -6.99
C LEU A 227 3.78 6.70 -7.70
N LYS A 228 4.22 7.83 -8.28
CA LYS A 228 3.37 8.68 -9.12
C LYS A 228 2.82 7.92 -10.31
N HIS A 229 3.70 7.32 -11.10
CA HIS A 229 3.35 6.62 -12.32
C HIS A 229 2.27 5.53 -12.09
N PHE A 230 2.49 4.63 -11.13
CA PHE A 230 1.57 3.51 -10.89
C PHE A 230 0.27 3.94 -10.20
N THR A 231 0.31 4.98 -9.37
CA THR A 231 -0.90 5.56 -8.80
C THR A 231 -1.75 6.23 -9.88
N GLU A 232 -1.15 7.07 -10.73
CA GLU A 232 -1.83 7.76 -11.84
C GLU A 232 -2.36 6.78 -12.88
N LYS A 233 -1.61 5.70 -13.18
CA LYS A 233 -2.03 4.61 -14.07
C LYS A 233 -3.34 3.98 -13.58
N ASN A 234 -3.42 3.64 -12.29
CA ASN A 234 -4.64 3.08 -11.72
C ASN A 234 -5.79 4.09 -11.62
N ILE A 235 -5.51 5.37 -11.34
CA ILE A 235 -6.54 6.44 -11.37
C ILE A 235 -7.12 6.54 -12.79
N THR A 236 -6.27 6.59 -13.82
CA THR A 236 -6.72 6.65 -15.23
C THR A 236 -7.55 5.43 -15.59
N ALA A 237 -7.12 4.23 -15.22
CA ALA A 237 -7.85 3.00 -15.48
C ALA A 237 -9.23 2.99 -14.80
N VAL A 238 -9.30 3.41 -13.53
CA VAL A 238 -10.57 3.46 -12.78
C VAL A 238 -11.50 4.53 -13.34
N ASN A 239 -11.00 5.71 -13.71
CA ASN A 239 -11.79 6.77 -14.32
C ASN A 239 -12.39 6.36 -15.67
N SER A 240 -11.71 5.53 -16.46
CA SER A 240 -12.26 5.03 -17.72
C SER A 240 -13.41 4.03 -17.52
N PHE A 241 -13.59 3.56 -16.30
CA PHE A 241 -14.63 2.60 -15.91
C PHE A 241 -15.84 3.26 -15.22
N LEU A 242 -15.69 4.47 -14.62
CA LEU A 242 -16.75 5.22 -13.94
C LEU A 242 -17.73 5.83 -14.93
#